data_3cdad861e64c745219c0df9993d82571
#
_entry.id   3cdad861e64c745219c0df9993d82571
#
_cell.length_a   1.000
_cell.length_b   1.000
_cell.length_c   1.000
_cell.angle_alpha   90.00
_cell.angle_beta   90.00
_cell.angle_gamma   90.00
#
_symmetry.space_group_name_H-M   'P 1'
#
loop_
_entity.id
_entity.type
_entity.pdbx_description
1 polymer ?
#
loop_
_entity_poly.entity_id
_entity_poly.type
_entity_poly.pdbx_seq_one_letter_code
_entity_poly.pdbx_strand_id
1 'polypeptide(L)'
;MELKLESSLQHQLSPINGVATVVEASIKESARASHQNPVLSRKMDATALKQVRSEYGILDKATQKRINERNLPDKIKELPEHSLLDIKMETGTGKTYVYTRTMFELHKRCGFNKFIIAVPTLPIKAVTAAFLDDAEVMRHFSNVCGYNAQVELCMLEPQKQKKKGRLNIPSVVGHFFYGSHHVKNKIYVLLLNTQLLTNGKLLTREDYDQMLGEFH
;
A
#
# COMPACT_ATOMS: atom_id res chain seq x y z
N MET A 1 28.50 -4.06 1.07
CA MET A 1 28.11 -2.64 1.15
C MET A 1 27.00 -2.59 2.18
N GLU A 2 27.27 -2.00 3.33
CA GLU A 2 26.30 -1.96 4.44
C GLU A 2 25.24 -0.90 4.13
N LEU A 3 23.97 -1.29 4.11
CA LEU A 3 22.85 -0.38 3.82
C LEU A 3 22.60 0.48 5.07
N LYS A 4 23.06 1.72 5.07
CA LYS A 4 22.83 2.64 6.19
C LYS A 4 21.51 3.37 5.99
N LEU A 5 20.46 2.93 6.68
CA LEU A 5 19.16 3.59 6.67
C LEU A 5 19.13 4.70 7.73
N GLU A 6 18.57 5.85 7.36
CA GLU A 6 18.38 6.98 8.24
C GLU A 6 16.88 7.18 8.53
N SER A 7 16.53 7.35 9.81
CA SER A 7 15.12 7.40 10.24
C SER A 7 14.54 8.81 10.37
N SER A 8 15.39 9.84 10.25
CA SER A 8 15.08 11.24 10.61
C SER A 8 14.99 12.19 9.42
N LEU A 9 15.10 11.69 8.18
CA LEU A 9 15.07 12.53 6.98
C LEU A 9 13.69 13.17 6.79
N GLN A 10 13.63 14.50 6.87
CA GLN A 10 12.38 15.25 6.86
C GLN A 10 11.56 15.03 5.58
N HIS A 11 12.22 14.94 4.42
CA HIS A 11 11.54 14.68 3.14
C HIS A 11 10.91 13.27 3.05
N GLN A 12 11.31 12.34 3.93
CA GLN A 12 10.70 11.01 4.07
C GLN A 12 9.63 11.00 5.17
N LEU A 13 9.85 11.70 6.27
CA LEU A 13 8.90 11.76 7.39
C LEU A 13 7.62 12.52 7.04
N SER A 14 7.75 13.62 6.30
CA SER A 14 6.59 14.44 5.91
C SER A 14 5.52 13.65 5.15
N PRO A 15 5.83 12.90 4.07
CA PRO A 15 4.82 12.08 3.40
C PRO A 15 4.28 10.95 4.26
N ILE A 16 5.10 10.32 5.11
CA ILE A 16 4.67 9.25 6.02
C ILE A 16 3.62 9.79 6.99
N ASN A 17 3.95 10.87 7.69
CA ASN A 17 3.04 11.50 8.65
C ASN A 17 1.79 12.07 7.98
N GLY A 18 1.96 12.71 6.82
CA GLY A 18 0.85 13.26 6.06
C GLY A 18 -0.18 12.20 5.66
N VAL A 19 0.27 11.07 5.11
CA VAL A 19 -0.61 9.95 4.78
C VAL A 19 -1.28 9.39 6.02
N ALA A 20 -0.52 9.12 7.07
CA ALA A 20 -1.06 8.55 8.30
C ALA A 20 -2.13 9.46 8.92
N THR A 21 -1.91 10.77 8.96
CA THR A 21 -2.87 11.75 9.50
C THR A 21 -4.17 11.78 8.68
N VAL A 22 -4.07 11.82 7.34
CA VAL A 22 -5.27 11.86 6.49
C VAL A 22 -6.04 10.55 6.56
N VAL A 23 -5.35 9.41 6.53
CA VAL A 23 -5.99 8.09 6.61
C VAL A 23 -6.68 7.91 7.97
N GLU A 24 -6.02 8.27 9.06
CA GLU A 24 -6.57 8.20 10.42
C GLU A 24 -7.87 9.03 10.55
N ALA A 25 -7.87 10.27 10.05
CA ALA A 25 -9.06 11.12 10.01
C ALA A 25 -10.17 10.61 9.08
N SER A 26 -9.83 9.74 8.12
CA SER A 26 -10.76 9.20 7.14
C SER A 26 -11.34 7.83 7.52
N ILE A 27 -10.99 7.30 8.69
CA ILE A 27 -11.54 6.03 9.17
C ILE A 27 -13.02 6.24 9.54
N LYS A 28 -13.89 5.47 8.86
CA LYS A 28 -15.32 5.45 9.12
C LYS A 28 -15.67 4.44 10.22
N GLU A 29 -15.07 3.26 10.16
CA GLU A 29 -15.29 2.19 11.13
C GLU A 29 -13.95 1.56 11.48
N SER A 30 -13.69 1.37 12.77
CA SER A 30 -12.53 0.62 13.26
C SER A 30 -12.63 -0.86 12.85
N ALA A 31 -11.49 -1.52 12.77
CA ALA A 31 -11.46 -2.95 12.48
C ALA A 31 -12.32 -3.74 13.50
N ARG A 32 -13.25 -4.56 13.01
CA ARG A 32 -14.12 -5.39 13.87
C ARG A 32 -13.39 -6.59 14.45
N ALA A 33 -12.34 -7.03 13.78
CA ALA A 33 -11.51 -8.14 14.21
C ALA A 33 -10.04 -7.88 13.85
N SER A 34 -9.12 -8.51 14.56
CA SER A 34 -7.68 -8.29 14.41
C SER A 34 -7.11 -8.66 13.03
N HIS A 35 -7.87 -9.37 12.21
CA HIS A 35 -7.50 -9.77 10.86
C HIS A 35 -8.11 -8.89 9.76
N GLN A 36 -8.95 -7.93 10.12
CA GLN A 36 -9.60 -7.01 9.19
C GLN A 36 -8.92 -5.64 9.25
N ASN A 37 -8.86 -4.98 8.11
CA ASN A 37 -8.48 -3.57 8.08
C ASN A 37 -9.65 -2.69 8.55
N PRO A 38 -9.38 -1.50 9.09
CA PRO A 38 -10.39 -0.47 9.29
C PRO A 38 -11.06 -0.09 7.96
N VAL A 39 -12.32 0.32 8.03
CA VAL A 39 -13.08 0.78 6.86
C VAL A 39 -12.84 2.26 6.68
N LEU A 40 -12.36 2.65 5.50
CA LEU A 40 -12.20 4.06 5.13
C LEU A 40 -13.50 4.65 4.57
N SER A 41 -13.67 5.95 4.78
CA SER A 41 -14.66 6.75 4.06
C SER A 41 -14.37 6.72 2.56
N ARG A 42 -15.43 6.83 1.73
CA ARG A 42 -15.26 6.95 0.28
C ARG A 42 -14.47 8.18 -0.13
N LYS A 43 -14.52 9.25 0.67
CA LYS A 43 -13.73 10.48 0.48
C LYS A 43 -12.75 10.62 1.62
N MET A 44 -11.53 11.06 1.32
CA MET A 44 -10.57 11.46 2.35
C MET A 44 -11.07 12.72 3.08
N ASP A 45 -10.79 12.81 4.38
CA ASP A 45 -11.17 13.97 5.18
C ASP A 45 -10.55 15.25 4.62
N ALA A 46 -11.42 16.19 4.22
CA ALA A 46 -11.01 17.41 3.56
C ALA A 46 -10.25 18.37 4.50
N THR A 47 -10.55 18.34 5.79
CA THR A 47 -9.88 19.18 6.80
C THR A 47 -8.46 18.68 7.03
N ALA A 48 -8.30 17.37 7.23
CA ALA A 48 -6.99 16.75 7.38
C ALA A 48 -6.13 16.94 6.12
N LEU A 49 -6.70 16.78 4.93
CA LEU A 49 -6.01 17.05 3.66
C LEU A 49 -5.52 18.50 3.55
N LYS A 50 -6.36 19.46 3.93
CA LYS A 50 -6.01 20.87 3.91
C LYS A 50 -4.89 21.19 4.90
N GLN A 51 -4.97 20.65 6.09
CA GLN A 51 -3.94 20.78 7.13
C GLN A 51 -2.60 20.22 6.66
N VAL A 52 -2.57 18.99 6.18
CA VAL A 52 -1.35 18.33 5.70
C VAL A 52 -0.73 19.08 4.51
N ARG A 53 -1.53 19.59 3.58
CA ARG A 53 -1.05 20.44 2.47
C ARG A 53 -0.43 21.72 2.97
N SER A 54 -1.01 22.35 3.97
CA SER A 54 -0.48 23.58 4.59
C SER A 54 0.82 23.31 5.35
N GLU A 55 0.87 22.23 6.12
CA GLU A 55 1.98 21.88 6.99
C GLU A 55 3.22 21.41 6.22
N TYR A 56 3.03 20.59 5.18
CA TYR A 56 4.13 19.96 4.44
C TYR A 56 4.42 20.60 3.08
N GLY A 57 3.79 21.70 2.74
CA GLY A 57 4.05 22.46 1.52
C GLY A 57 3.83 21.67 0.23
N ILE A 58 2.90 20.74 0.22
CA ILE A 58 2.70 19.83 -0.90
C ILE A 58 1.99 20.54 -2.05
N LEU A 59 2.74 20.81 -3.12
CA LEU A 59 2.36 21.21 -4.47
C LEU A 59 1.85 22.64 -4.61
N ASP A 60 2.62 23.43 -5.32
CA ASP A 60 2.13 24.66 -5.91
C ASP A 60 0.95 24.37 -6.89
N LYS A 61 0.11 25.36 -7.10
CA LYS A 61 -1.06 25.23 -7.99
C LYS A 61 -0.68 24.79 -9.41
N ALA A 62 0.51 25.16 -9.90
CA ALA A 62 0.97 24.82 -11.24
C ALA A 62 1.34 23.34 -11.36
N THR A 63 1.96 22.75 -10.34
CA THR A 63 2.28 21.32 -10.29
C THR A 63 1.00 20.50 -10.13
N GLN A 64 0.03 20.95 -9.34
CA GLN A 64 -1.26 20.31 -9.20
C GLN A 64 -2.06 20.33 -10.51
N LYS A 65 -2.01 21.45 -11.24
CA LYS A 65 -2.62 21.58 -12.58
C LYS A 65 -2.00 20.59 -13.57
N ARG A 66 -0.66 20.47 -13.60
CA ARG A 66 0.05 19.48 -14.46
C ARG A 66 -0.29 18.04 -14.14
N ILE A 67 -0.57 17.69 -12.88
CA ILE A 67 -0.98 16.33 -12.48
C ILE A 67 -2.40 16.08 -12.94
N ASN A 68 -3.31 17.06 -12.79
CA ASN A 68 -4.70 16.95 -13.22
C ASN A 68 -4.86 16.94 -14.76
N GLU A 69 -3.92 17.55 -15.48
CA GLU A 69 -3.90 17.59 -16.95
C GLU A 69 -3.24 16.37 -17.60
N ARG A 70 -2.70 15.44 -16.85
CA ARG A 70 -2.23 14.17 -17.42
C ARG A 70 -3.40 13.49 -18.12
N ASN A 71 -3.15 13.04 -19.36
CA ASN A 71 -4.08 12.19 -20.13
C ASN A 71 -4.28 10.84 -19.44
N LEU A 72 -5.02 10.85 -18.35
CA LEU A 72 -5.52 9.64 -17.75
C LEU A 72 -6.67 9.11 -18.62
N PRO A 73 -6.76 7.81 -18.86
CA PRO A 73 -7.93 7.22 -19.52
C PRO A 73 -9.21 7.70 -18.85
N ASP A 74 -10.25 8.00 -19.63
CA ASP A 74 -11.50 8.57 -19.11
C ASP A 74 -12.11 7.73 -17.99
N LYS A 75 -11.98 6.40 -18.05
CA LYS A 75 -12.37 5.51 -16.94
C LYS A 75 -11.65 5.79 -15.60
N ILE A 76 -10.44 6.33 -15.64
CA ILE A 76 -9.70 6.72 -14.43
C ILE A 76 -10.12 8.12 -13.97
N LYS A 77 -10.51 9.00 -14.90
CA LYS A 77 -11.10 10.31 -14.59
C LYS A 77 -12.47 10.18 -13.92
N GLU A 78 -13.19 9.10 -14.26
CA GLU A 78 -14.49 8.75 -13.71
C GLU A 78 -14.40 7.94 -12.41
N LEU A 79 -13.20 7.58 -11.94
CA LEU A 79 -13.05 7.01 -10.59
C LEU A 79 -13.52 8.08 -9.60
N PRO A 80 -14.77 7.96 -9.09
CA PRO A 80 -15.36 9.02 -8.31
C PRO A 80 -14.58 9.11 -7.02
N GLU A 81 -14.08 10.31 -6.70
CA GLU A 81 -13.82 10.76 -5.33
C GLU A 81 -13.38 9.67 -4.34
N HIS A 82 -12.59 8.70 -4.81
CA HIS A 82 -12.08 7.63 -3.97
C HIS A 82 -11.02 8.17 -3.01
N SER A 83 -10.78 7.42 -1.97
CA SER A 83 -9.74 7.63 -0.98
C SER A 83 -8.35 7.55 -1.62
N LEU A 84 -7.98 8.55 -2.43
CA LEU A 84 -6.74 8.62 -3.18
C LEU A 84 -5.84 9.71 -2.61
N LEU A 85 -4.59 9.34 -2.31
CA LEU A 85 -3.53 10.24 -1.88
C LEU A 85 -2.33 10.08 -2.82
N ASP A 86 -2.01 11.14 -3.55
CA ASP A 86 -0.84 11.18 -4.40
C ASP A 86 0.37 11.72 -3.63
N ILE A 87 1.47 10.95 -3.64
CA ILE A 87 2.75 11.36 -3.09
C ILE A 87 3.77 11.46 -4.22
N LYS A 88 4.27 12.67 -4.45
CA LYS A 88 5.34 12.90 -5.41
C LYS A 88 6.68 12.97 -4.69
N MET A 89 7.59 12.09 -5.07
CA MET A 89 8.97 12.09 -4.60
C MET A 89 9.92 11.95 -5.78
N GLU A 90 11.08 12.58 -5.71
CA GLU A 90 12.13 12.46 -6.73
C GLU A 90 12.74 11.05 -6.77
N THR A 91 13.40 10.72 -7.86
CA THR A 91 14.12 9.45 -8.00
C THR A 91 15.32 9.45 -7.05
N GLY A 92 15.57 8.32 -6.37
CA GLY A 92 16.67 8.20 -5.41
C GLY A 92 16.38 8.71 -3.99
N THR A 93 15.21 9.29 -3.72
CA THR A 93 14.88 9.85 -2.39
C THR A 93 14.32 8.82 -1.38
N GLY A 94 14.36 7.53 -1.70
CA GLY A 94 13.94 6.48 -0.79
C GLY A 94 12.44 6.17 -0.81
N LYS A 95 11.79 6.21 -1.98
CA LYS A 95 10.36 5.87 -2.12
C LYS A 95 9.99 4.54 -1.46
N THR A 96 10.81 3.50 -1.66
CA THR A 96 10.59 2.17 -1.07
C THR A 96 10.57 2.24 0.45
N TYR A 97 11.50 2.95 1.04
CA TYR A 97 11.53 3.20 2.49
C TYR A 97 10.26 3.92 2.96
N VAL A 98 9.83 4.97 2.24
CA VAL A 98 8.68 5.80 2.62
C VAL A 98 7.39 4.97 2.62
N TYR A 99 7.06 4.25 1.54
CA TYR A 99 5.82 3.48 1.55
C TYR A 99 5.87 2.29 2.51
N THR A 100 7.04 1.66 2.71
CA THR A 100 7.21 0.60 3.70
C THR A 100 6.98 1.14 5.12
N ARG A 101 7.62 2.26 5.46
CA ARG A 101 7.44 2.90 6.77
C ARG A 101 6.01 3.41 6.97
N THR A 102 5.35 3.87 5.90
CA THR A 102 3.92 4.25 5.94
C THR A 102 3.03 3.07 6.32
N MET A 103 3.31 1.86 5.81
CA MET A 103 2.56 0.66 6.23
C MET A 103 2.71 0.38 7.74
N PHE A 104 3.92 0.49 8.27
CA PHE A 104 4.17 0.35 9.71
C PHE A 104 3.45 1.43 10.52
N GLU A 105 3.47 2.67 10.05
CA GLU A 105 2.80 3.78 10.72
C GLU A 105 1.28 3.62 10.73
N LEU A 106 0.69 3.21 9.59
CA LEU A 106 -0.74 2.90 9.50
C LEU A 106 -1.13 1.68 10.33
N HIS A 107 -0.27 0.68 10.44
CA HIS A 107 -0.48 -0.45 11.34
C HIS A 107 -0.50 0.02 12.79
N LYS A 108 0.49 0.82 13.20
CA LYS A 108 0.64 1.31 14.57
C LYS A 108 -0.48 2.26 14.99
N ARG A 109 -0.86 3.23 14.13
CA ARG A 109 -1.86 4.27 14.45
C ARG A 109 -3.28 3.82 14.23
N CYS A 110 -3.51 3.05 13.16
CA CYS A 110 -4.84 2.80 12.65
C CYS A 110 -5.24 1.31 12.69
N GLY A 111 -4.30 0.40 12.95
CA GLY A 111 -4.58 -1.04 12.99
C GLY A 111 -4.66 -1.71 11.62
N PHE A 112 -4.18 -1.07 10.54
CA PHE A 112 -4.10 -1.73 9.23
C PHE A 112 -3.09 -2.87 9.25
N ASN A 113 -3.48 -4.04 8.78
CA ASN A 113 -2.62 -5.23 8.76
C ASN A 113 -2.44 -5.84 7.37
N LYS A 114 -3.17 -5.39 6.36
CA LYS A 114 -3.10 -5.88 4.98
C LYS A 114 -2.88 -4.74 4.00
N PHE A 115 -1.85 -4.89 3.17
CA PHE A 115 -1.47 -3.90 2.17
C PHE A 115 -1.21 -4.56 0.83
N ILE A 116 -1.55 -3.88 -0.25
CA ILE A 116 -1.24 -4.31 -1.62
C ILE A 116 -0.25 -3.32 -2.21
N ILE A 117 0.88 -3.83 -2.68
CA ILE A 117 1.88 -3.06 -3.42
C ILE A 117 1.83 -3.48 -4.87
N ALA A 118 1.38 -2.57 -5.73
CA ALA A 118 1.36 -2.78 -7.18
C ALA A 118 2.50 -2.00 -7.84
N VAL A 119 3.39 -2.69 -8.51
CA VAL A 119 4.56 -2.08 -9.17
C VAL A 119 4.52 -2.25 -10.69
N PRO A 120 5.06 -1.29 -11.46
CA PRO A 120 4.91 -1.30 -12.92
C PRO A 120 5.78 -2.33 -13.63
N THR A 121 6.94 -2.71 -13.08
CA THR A 121 7.91 -3.56 -13.75
C THR A 121 8.45 -4.67 -12.86
N LEU A 122 8.92 -5.75 -13.47
CA LEU A 122 9.52 -6.88 -12.75
C LEU A 122 10.81 -6.50 -11.99
N PRO A 123 11.72 -5.67 -12.53
CA PRO A 123 12.89 -5.22 -11.77
C PRO A 123 12.50 -4.45 -10.50
N ILE A 124 11.51 -3.56 -10.58
CA ILE A 124 11.02 -2.84 -9.41
C ILE A 124 10.39 -3.81 -8.40
N LYS A 125 9.64 -4.83 -8.88
CA LYS A 125 9.09 -5.88 -8.02
C LYS A 125 10.19 -6.63 -7.27
N ALA A 126 11.25 -7.03 -7.97
CA ALA A 126 12.38 -7.74 -7.37
C ALA A 126 13.09 -6.90 -6.30
N VAL A 127 13.39 -5.62 -6.59
CA VAL A 127 14.01 -4.70 -5.62
C VAL A 127 13.10 -4.46 -4.42
N THR A 128 11.79 -4.30 -4.63
CA THR A 128 10.82 -4.14 -3.56
C THR A 128 10.74 -5.39 -2.68
N ALA A 129 10.71 -6.58 -3.29
CA ALA A 129 10.72 -7.84 -2.55
C ALA A 129 11.98 -8.00 -1.72
N ALA A 130 13.15 -7.77 -2.31
CA ALA A 130 14.42 -7.83 -1.60
C ALA A 130 14.48 -6.87 -0.41
N PHE A 131 13.96 -5.65 -0.57
CA PHE A 131 13.90 -4.66 0.52
C PHE A 131 12.98 -5.10 1.66
N LEU A 132 11.82 -5.68 1.35
CA LEU A 132 10.83 -6.12 2.35
C LEU A 132 11.26 -7.42 3.07
N ASP A 133 12.12 -8.22 2.45
CA ASP A 133 12.64 -9.48 3.01
C ASP A 133 14.00 -9.30 3.70
N ASP A 134 14.60 -8.12 3.60
CA ASP A 134 15.91 -7.84 4.19
C ASP A 134 15.83 -7.73 5.72
N ALA A 135 16.57 -8.60 6.41
CA ALA A 135 16.58 -8.66 7.86
C ALA A 135 17.18 -7.40 8.51
N GLU A 136 18.09 -6.68 7.84
CA GLU A 136 18.67 -5.43 8.37
C GLU A 136 17.68 -4.28 8.26
N VAL A 137 16.95 -4.23 7.15
CA VAL A 137 15.84 -3.29 6.95
C VAL A 137 14.76 -3.51 8.02
N MET A 138 14.37 -4.75 8.26
CA MET A 138 13.35 -5.06 9.27
C MET A 138 13.85 -4.74 10.69
N ARG A 139 15.11 -5.01 10.99
CA ARG A 139 15.74 -4.60 12.27
C ARG A 139 15.79 -3.08 12.44
N HIS A 140 16.02 -2.33 11.36
CA HIS A 140 15.96 -0.87 11.40
C HIS A 140 14.54 -0.38 11.76
N PHE A 141 13.49 -0.93 11.14
CA PHE A 141 12.13 -0.56 11.46
C PHE A 141 11.73 -0.92 12.89
N SER A 142 12.18 -2.06 13.42
CA SER A 142 11.89 -2.44 14.80
C SER A 142 12.71 -1.66 15.82
N ASN A 143 14.04 -1.62 15.67
CA ASN A 143 14.93 -1.10 16.71
C ASN A 143 15.11 0.42 16.65
N VAL A 144 15.14 1.01 15.45
CA VAL A 144 15.38 2.46 15.30
C VAL A 144 14.04 3.22 15.20
N CYS A 145 13.06 2.68 14.45
CA CYS A 145 11.76 3.34 14.29
C CYS A 145 10.73 2.92 15.34
N GLY A 146 10.99 1.88 16.14
CA GLY A 146 10.12 1.43 17.24
C GLY A 146 8.80 0.78 16.80
N TYR A 147 8.82 0.04 15.70
CA TYR A 147 7.66 -0.72 15.25
C TYR A 147 7.74 -2.19 15.67
N ASN A 148 6.68 -2.71 16.29
CA ASN A 148 6.64 -4.09 16.82
C ASN A 148 5.98 -5.08 15.85
N ALA A 149 5.87 -4.76 14.57
CA ALA A 149 5.25 -5.61 13.58
C ALA A 149 6.30 -6.28 12.68
N GLN A 150 5.98 -7.49 12.21
CA GLN A 150 6.76 -8.21 11.20
C GLN A 150 6.03 -8.19 9.87
N VAL A 151 6.79 -8.03 8.77
CA VAL A 151 6.23 -8.10 7.42
C VAL A 151 6.17 -9.56 6.96
N GLU A 152 4.99 -9.97 6.51
CA GLU A 152 4.76 -11.24 5.81
C GLU A 152 4.55 -10.93 4.33
N LEU A 153 5.56 -11.23 3.52
CA LEU A 153 5.53 -10.92 2.08
C LEU A 153 4.84 -12.04 1.28
N CYS A 154 3.75 -11.68 0.60
CA CYS A 154 3.00 -12.51 -0.31
C CYS A 154 3.27 -12.07 -1.75
N MET A 155 4.08 -12.80 -2.52
CA MET A 155 4.39 -12.44 -3.90
C MET A 155 3.44 -13.13 -4.88
N LEU A 156 2.67 -12.33 -5.63
CA LEU A 156 1.82 -12.85 -6.69
C LEU A 156 2.60 -12.89 -8.01
N GLU A 157 2.78 -14.11 -8.54
CA GLU A 157 3.45 -14.36 -9.80
C GLU A 157 2.43 -14.67 -10.93
N PRO A 158 2.75 -14.29 -12.19
CA PRO A 158 1.92 -14.67 -13.33
C PRO A 158 1.85 -16.19 -13.44
N GLN A 159 0.64 -16.75 -13.39
CA GLN A 159 0.49 -18.19 -13.60
C GLN A 159 0.64 -18.52 -15.09
N LYS A 160 1.54 -19.44 -15.43
CA LYS A 160 1.56 -20.07 -16.76
C LYS A 160 0.24 -20.81 -16.94
N GLN A 161 -0.52 -20.47 -17.99
CA GLN A 161 -1.77 -21.15 -18.33
C GLN A 161 -1.51 -22.65 -18.49
N LYS A 162 -1.94 -23.45 -17.53
CA LYS A 162 -2.10 -24.90 -17.75
C LYS A 162 -3.37 -25.10 -18.58
N LYS A 163 -3.26 -25.94 -19.61
CA LYS A 163 -4.33 -26.28 -20.57
C LYS A 163 -5.66 -26.54 -19.82
N LYS A 164 -6.74 -25.94 -20.35
CA LYS A 164 -8.18 -26.20 -20.03
C LYS A 164 -8.43 -26.81 -18.65
N GLY A 165 -8.57 -25.98 -17.66
CA GLY A 165 -9.00 -26.36 -16.33
C GLY A 165 -9.35 -25.10 -15.52
N ARG A 166 -10.22 -25.22 -14.53
CA ARG A 166 -10.53 -24.18 -13.55
C ARG A 166 -9.21 -23.62 -13.00
N LEU A 167 -8.92 -22.35 -13.24
CA LEU A 167 -7.74 -21.70 -12.65
C LEU A 167 -7.99 -21.64 -11.13
N ASN A 168 -7.24 -22.40 -10.36
CA ASN A 168 -7.30 -22.30 -8.91
C ASN A 168 -6.78 -20.95 -8.45
N ILE A 169 -7.37 -20.41 -7.40
CA ILE A 169 -6.85 -19.23 -6.70
C ILE A 169 -5.42 -19.56 -6.24
N PRO A 170 -4.42 -18.70 -6.57
CA PRO A 170 -3.07 -18.93 -6.07
C PRO A 170 -3.06 -19.04 -4.55
N SER A 171 -2.38 -20.04 -4.00
CA SER A 171 -2.29 -20.26 -2.55
C SER A 171 -1.80 -19.02 -1.80
N VAL A 172 -0.94 -18.22 -2.43
CA VAL A 172 -0.42 -16.95 -1.88
C VAL A 172 -1.51 -15.92 -1.66
N VAL A 173 -2.54 -15.89 -2.51
CA VAL A 173 -3.70 -15.00 -2.34
C VAL A 173 -4.54 -15.48 -1.15
N GLY A 174 -4.82 -16.78 -1.07
CA GLY A 174 -5.49 -17.36 0.09
C GLY A 174 -4.73 -17.09 1.40
N HIS A 175 -3.40 -17.22 1.39
CA HIS A 175 -2.57 -16.89 2.54
C HIS A 175 -2.67 -15.42 2.94
N PHE A 176 -2.64 -14.51 1.98
CA PHE A 176 -2.81 -13.07 2.22
C PHE A 176 -4.17 -12.74 2.87
N PHE A 177 -5.24 -13.37 2.39
CA PHE A 177 -6.59 -13.09 2.91
C PHE A 177 -6.85 -13.74 4.27
N TYR A 178 -6.47 -14.99 4.46
CA TYR A 178 -6.84 -15.78 5.64
C TYR A 178 -5.71 -15.95 6.66
N GLY A 179 -4.45 -15.77 6.28
CA GLY A 179 -3.28 -15.96 7.14
C GLY A 179 -3.25 -15.07 8.38
N SER A 180 -3.91 -13.90 8.33
CA SER A 180 -3.94 -12.93 9.42
C SER A 180 -4.85 -13.32 10.60
N HIS A 181 -5.65 -14.37 10.49
CA HIS A 181 -6.64 -14.73 11.52
C HIS A 181 -6.02 -15.12 12.87
N HIS A 182 -4.76 -15.52 12.90
CA HIS A 182 -4.14 -16.13 14.09
C HIS A 182 -2.92 -15.37 14.63
N VAL A 183 -2.44 -14.33 13.96
CA VAL A 183 -1.17 -13.68 14.35
C VAL A 183 -1.37 -12.20 14.57
N LYS A 184 -1.19 -11.77 15.81
CA LYS A 184 -1.08 -10.35 16.19
C LYS A 184 0.30 -9.82 15.76
N ASN A 185 0.38 -8.53 15.43
CA ASN A 185 1.63 -7.83 15.08
C ASN A 185 2.29 -8.31 13.77
N LYS A 186 1.50 -8.76 12.80
CA LYS A 186 1.97 -8.99 11.43
C LYS A 186 1.31 -8.03 10.44
N ILE A 187 2.11 -7.58 9.49
CA ILE A 187 1.69 -6.80 8.32
C ILE A 187 1.80 -7.71 7.12
N TYR A 188 0.68 -8.04 6.51
CA TYR A 188 0.62 -8.86 5.29
C TYR A 188 0.71 -7.95 4.07
N VAL A 189 1.67 -8.21 3.20
CA VAL A 189 1.91 -7.40 2.00
C VAL A 189 1.77 -8.27 0.75
N LEU A 190 0.74 -8.00 -0.06
CA LEU A 190 0.60 -8.63 -1.36
C LEU A 190 1.35 -7.79 -2.41
N LEU A 191 2.49 -8.30 -2.88
CA LEU A 191 3.30 -7.65 -3.91
C LEU A 191 3.00 -8.23 -5.29
N LEU A 192 2.57 -7.38 -6.20
CA LEU A 192 2.19 -7.78 -7.55
C LEU A 192 2.61 -6.75 -8.61
N ASN A 193 2.59 -7.16 -9.87
CA ASN A 193 2.80 -6.26 -11.00
C ASN A 193 1.45 -5.64 -11.42
N THR A 194 1.44 -4.33 -11.74
CA THR A 194 0.23 -3.61 -12.17
C THR A 194 -0.47 -4.27 -13.36
N GLN A 195 0.26 -4.95 -14.25
CA GLN A 195 -0.32 -5.71 -15.36
C GLN A 195 -1.26 -6.84 -14.90
N LEU A 196 -1.05 -7.38 -13.69
CA LEU A 196 -1.96 -8.39 -13.13
C LEU A 196 -3.28 -7.78 -12.66
N LEU A 197 -3.29 -6.50 -12.32
CA LEU A 197 -4.51 -5.75 -11.96
C LEU A 197 -5.32 -5.36 -13.21
N THR A 198 -4.63 -4.98 -14.30
CA THR A 198 -5.28 -4.47 -15.51
C THR A 198 -5.74 -5.59 -16.46
N ASN A 199 -5.07 -6.73 -16.45
CA ASN A 199 -5.48 -7.90 -17.21
C ASN A 199 -6.63 -8.61 -16.48
N GLY A 200 -7.85 -8.16 -16.71
CA GLY A 200 -9.10 -8.58 -16.06
C GLY A 200 -9.39 -10.09 -15.91
N LYS A 201 -8.47 -10.94 -16.32
CA LYS A 201 -8.61 -12.40 -16.19
C LYS A 201 -8.25 -12.94 -14.79
N LEU A 202 -7.57 -12.17 -13.95
CA LEU A 202 -7.16 -12.64 -12.63
C LEU A 202 -8.05 -12.09 -11.51
N LEU A 203 -8.47 -10.83 -11.59
CA LEU A 203 -9.24 -10.13 -10.54
C LEU A 203 -10.73 -9.99 -10.87
N THR A 204 -11.15 -10.21 -12.12
CA THR A 204 -12.55 -10.13 -12.56
C THR A 204 -13.28 -11.48 -12.54
N ARG A 205 -12.81 -12.45 -11.76
CA ARG A 205 -13.51 -13.72 -11.58
C ARG A 205 -14.45 -13.59 -10.40
N GLU A 206 -15.66 -14.12 -10.55
CA GLU A 206 -16.68 -14.17 -9.47
C GLU A 206 -16.13 -14.72 -8.16
N ASP A 207 -15.18 -15.68 -8.23
CA ASP A 207 -14.48 -16.25 -7.07
C ASP A 207 -13.59 -15.24 -6.33
N TYR A 208 -13.09 -14.19 -7.03
CA TYR A 208 -12.29 -13.11 -6.43
C TYR A 208 -13.19 -11.96 -5.94
N ASP A 209 -14.31 -11.73 -6.61
CA ASP A 209 -15.29 -10.72 -6.17
C ASP A 209 -15.86 -11.08 -4.80
N GLN A 210 -16.05 -12.35 -4.49
CA GLN A 210 -16.43 -12.79 -3.14
C GLN A 210 -15.32 -12.53 -2.11
N MET A 211 -14.05 -12.71 -2.48
CA MET A 211 -12.91 -12.44 -1.59
C MET A 211 -12.60 -10.95 -1.47
N LEU A 212 -12.75 -10.18 -2.56
CA LEU A 212 -12.53 -8.73 -2.58
C LEU A 212 -13.75 -7.97 -2.07
N GLY A 213 -14.96 -8.54 -2.18
CA GLY A 213 -16.21 -7.96 -1.66
C GLY A 213 -16.22 -7.81 -0.13
N GLU A 214 -15.37 -8.53 0.60
CA GLU A 214 -15.14 -8.30 2.03
C GLU A 214 -14.26 -7.05 2.31
N PHE A 215 -13.76 -6.38 1.24
CA PHE A 215 -12.96 -5.15 1.32
C PHE A 215 -13.75 -3.88 0.97
N HIS A 216 -15.05 -3.99 0.68
CA HIS A 216 -15.95 -2.86 0.41
C HIS A 216 -16.71 -2.40 1.64
#